data_4742922c8176ad3996cc03fd2f55db48
#
_entry.id   4742922c8176ad3996cc03fd2f55db48
#
_cell.length_a   1.000
_cell.length_b   1.000
_cell.length_c   1.000
_cell.angle_alpha   90.00
_cell.angle_beta   90.00
_cell.angle_gamma   90.00
#
_symmetry.space_group_name_H-M   'P 1'
#
loop_
_entity.id
_entity.type
_entity.pdbx_description
1 polymer ?
#
loop_
_entity_poly.entity_id
_entity_poly.type
_entity_poly.pdbx_seq_one_letter_code
_entity_poly.pdbx_strand_id
1 'polypeptide(L)'
;SRAIPCYNEDGTLAYYNKTQGYEFPLQYNVVNEMQHTGMNIEGTTLNFNANLLWEIIPGLRLTGALSYNRSNTDQKEWFDEQSYAAAQLRNYNYGLELPDSDIWREQQCKLPYGGELVNTDTRNTSYTARAQVDYSFQFLEDHQITVVAGTEARSSKYKGLKSTEYGYLPDRGEKFVEIDPVQWPKYGDLVKSHPNVITNTLTNVMSWYGTFTYDYMNRYIVNFNIRA
;
A
#
# COMPACT_ATOMS: atom_id res chain seq x y z
N SER A 1 -8.00 21.06 -17.47
CA SER A 1 -7.76 22.50 -17.61
C SER A 1 -8.72 23.07 -18.66
N ARG A 2 -9.38 24.20 -18.39
CA ARG A 2 -10.25 24.90 -19.36
C ARG A 2 -9.48 25.44 -20.58
N ALA A 3 -8.18 25.41 -20.58
CA ALA A 3 -7.32 25.99 -21.61
C ALA A 3 -6.91 24.99 -22.71
N ILE A 4 -7.15 23.68 -22.51
CA ILE A 4 -6.76 22.64 -23.47
C ILE A 4 -8.00 21.80 -23.80
N PRO A 5 -8.51 21.86 -25.06
CA PRO A 5 -9.64 21.04 -25.46
C PRO A 5 -9.25 19.56 -25.49
N CYS A 6 -10.17 18.69 -25.09
CA CYS A 6 -9.97 17.23 -25.17
C CYS A 6 -10.34 16.67 -26.54
N TYR A 7 -11.16 17.39 -27.31
CA TYR A 7 -11.65 16.99 -28.62
C TYR A 7 -11.50 18.13 -29.63
N ASN A 8 -11.23 17.76 -30.87
CA ASN A 8 -11.29 18.63 -32.02
C ASN A 8 -12.76 18.93 -32.40
N GLU A 9 -12.99 19.88 -33.31
CA GLU A 9 -14.33 20.22 -33.82
C GLU A 9 -15.03 19.05 -34.52
N ASP A 10 -14.25 18.13 -35.10
CA ASP A 10 -14.73 16.91 -35.76
C ASP A 10 -15.02 15.75 -34.80
N GLY A 11 -14.82 15.92 -33.48
CA GLY A 11 -15.05 14.93 -32.45
C GLY A 11 -13.89 13.94 -32.24
N THR A 12 -12.78 14.10 -32.93
CA THR A 12 -11.55 13.32 -32.68
C THR A 12 -10.80 13.85 -31.46
N LEU A 13 -9.93 13.02 -30.86
CA LEU A 13 -9.12 13.44 -29.71
C LEU A 13 -8.14 14.55 -30.08
N ALA A 14 -8.14 15.63 -29.30
CA ALA A 14 -7.18 16.74 -29.46
C ALA A 14 -5.93 16.46 -28.61
N TYR A 15 -4.82 16.18 -29.26
CA TYR A 15 -3.55 15.95 -28.60
C TYR A 15 -2.71 17.23 -28.52
N TYR A 16 -2.00 17.41 -27.43
CA TYR A 16 -1.04 18.50 -27.27
C TYR A 16 0.35 17.97 -26.91
N ASN A 17 1.38 18.70 -27.32
CA ASN A 17 2.75 18.34 -27.01
C ASN A 17 3.07 18.66 -25.54
N LYS A 18 3.19 17.63 -24.70
CA LYS A 18 3.50 17.77 -23.27
C LYS A 18 4.99 18.01 -23.04
N THR A 19 5.84 17.48 -23.91
CA THR A 19 7.31 17.58 -23.84
C THR A 19 7.80 18.53 -24.91
N GLN A 20 7.76 19.84 -24.66
CA GLN A 20 8.33 20.83 -25.58
C GLN A 20 9.85 20.85 -25.47
N GLY A 21 10.54 21.04 -26.62
CA GLY A 21 11.99 21.12 -26.68
C GLY A 21 12.74 19.80 -26.81
N TYR A 22 12.04 18.68 -26.84
CA TYR A 22 12.62 17.38 -27.17
C TYR A 22 12.61 17.16 -28.68
N GLU A 23 13.56 16.39 -29.18
CA GLU A 23 13.65 16.03 -30.61
C GLU A 23 12.38 15.31 -31.09
N PHE A 24 11.75 14.52 -30.19
CA PHE A 24 10.49 13.81 -30.43
C PHE A 24 9.46 14.23 -29.35
N PRO A 25 8.66 15.28 -29.61
CA PRO A 25 7.65 15.71 -28.67
C PRO A 25 6.55 14.65 -28.54
N LEU A 26 6.31 14.19 -27.33
CA LEU A 26 5.25 13.24 -27.02
C LEU A 26 3.92 13.96 -26.85
N GLN A 27 2.90 13.41 -27.50
CA GLN A 27 1.55 13.93 -27.45
C GLN A 27 0.80 13.35 -26.26
N TYR A 28 -0.09 14.16 -25.71
CA TYR A 28 -0.90 13.79 -24.55
C TYR A 28 -2.35 14.20 -24.76
N ASN A 29 -3.27 13.34 -24.38
CA ASN A 29 -4.68 13.65 -24.24
C ASN A 29 -5.24 12.92 -23.02
N VAL A 30 -5.93 13.62 -22.12
CA VAL A 30 -6.44 13.05 -20.87
C VAL A 30 -7.47 11.97 -21.08
N VAL A 31 -8.30 12.06 -22.12
CA VAL A 31 -9.31 11.06 -22.44
C VAL A 31 -8.66 9.77 -22.92
N ASN A 32 -7.61 9.89 -23.73
CA ASN A 32 -6.79 8.75 -24.14
C ASN A 32 -6.19 8.04 -22.92
N GLU A 33 -5.60 8.79 -21.97
CA GLU A 33 -5.03 8.19 -20.76
C GLU A 33 -6.08 7.47 -19.93
N MET A 34 -7.27 8.04 -19.79
CA MET A 34 -8.37 7.36 -19.06
C MET A 34 -8.82 6.04 -19.70
N GLN A 35 -8.61 5.86 -20.99
CA GLN A 35 -8.95 4.64 -21.72
C GLN A 35 -7.80 3.61 -21.69
N HIS A 36 -6.57 4.08 -21.61
CA HIS A 36 -5.35 3.28 -21.78
C HIS A 36 -4.52 3.12 -20.50
N THR A 37 -5.07 3.53 -19.38
CA THR A 37 -4.49 3.30 -18.05
C THR A 37 -5.58 2.89 -17.06
N GLY A 38 -5.20 2.14 -16.05
CA GLY A 38 -6.14 1.76 -15.00
C GLY A 38 -5.43 1.32 -13.72
N MET A 39 -6.20 1.38 -12.64
CA MET A 39 -5.77 0.88 -11.34
C MET A 39 -6.93 0.14 -10.68
N ASN A 40 -6.68 -1.06 -10.22
CA ASN A 40 -7.58 -1.83 -9.38
C ASN A 40 -6.93 -2.08 -8.02
N ILE A 41 -7.69 -1.88 -6.96
CA ILE A 41 -7.24 -2.13 -5.58
C ILE A 41 -8.28 -3.00 -4.90
N GLU A 42 -7.86 -4.19 -4.50
CA GLU A 42 -8.67 -5.14 -3.76
C GLU A 42 -8.13 -5.28 -2.34
N GLY A 43 -8.99 -5.06 -1.35
CA GLY A 43 -8.63 -5.13 0.06
C GLY A 43 -9.48 -6.15 0.81
N THR A 44 -8.84 -7.04 1.57
CA THR A 44 -9.52 -7.98 2.46
C THR A 44 -8.99 -7.81 3.88
N THR A 45 -9.88 -7.62 4.83
CA THR A 45 -9.52 -7.50 6.25
C THR A 45 -10.29 -8.51 7.09
N LEU A 46 -9.55 -9.28 7.88
CA LEU A 46 -10.09 -10.20 8.87
C LEU A 46 -9.70 -9.72 10.27
N ASN A 47 -10.71 -9.51 11.11
CA ASN A 47 -10.53 -9.14 12.52
C ASN A 47 -11.18 -10.21 13.42
N PHE A 48 -10.42 -10.67 14.38
CA PHE A 48 -10.90 -11.55 15.44
C PHE A 48 -10.53 -10.95 16.78
N ASN A 49 -11.53 -10.81 17.67
CA ASN A 49 -11.33 -10.30 19.03
C ASN A 49 -12.01 -11.24 20.01
N ALA A 50 -11.31 -11.59 21.08
CA ALA A 50 -11.82 -12.35 22.19
C ALA A 50 -11.50 -11.63 23.49
N ASN A 51 -12.49 -11.50 24.37
CA ASN A 51 -12.35 -10.89 25.68
C ASN A 51 -12.83 -11.84 26.75
N LEU A 52 -12.07 -11.91 27.83
CA LEU A 52 -12.41 -12.63 29.04
C LEU A 52 -12.52 -11.65 30.19
N LEU A 53 -13.60 -11.71 30.91
CA LEU A 53 -13.78 -11.02 32.19
C LEU A 53 -14.12 -12.05 33.25
N TRP A 54 -13.33 -12.12 34.31
CA TRP A 54 -13.52 -13.04 35.38
C TRP A 54 -13.38 -12.32 36.73
N GLU A 55 -14.47 -12.28 37.46
CA GLU A 55 -14.46 -11.82 38.85
C GLU A 55 -14.13 -13.00 39.75
N ILE A 56 -12.93 -13.00 40.34
CA ILE A 56 -12.39 -14.10 41.14
C ILE A 56 -12.99 -14.04 42.55
N ILE A 57 -13.01 -12.87 43.14
CA ILE A 57 -13.66 -12.53 44.43
C ILE A 57 -14.17 -11.09 44.32
N PRO A 58 -15.10 -10.65 45.16
CA PRO A 58 -15.56 -9.27 45.18
C PRO A 58 -14.39 -8.28 45.21
N GLY A 59 -14.35 -7.37 44.22
CA GLY A 59 -13.32 -6.38 44.09
C GLY A 59 -12.06 -6.83 43.33
N LEU A 60 -11.86 -8.14 43.07
CA LEU A 60 -10.74 -8.67 42.30
C LEU A 60 -11.20 -9.22 40.96
N ARG A 61 -10.79 -8.55 39.88
CA ARG A 61 -11.18 -8.88 38.52
C ARG A 61 -9.97 -9.14 37.64
N LEU A 62 -10.02 -10.20 36.87
CA LEU A 62 -9.07 -10.53 35.82
C LEU A 62 -9.70 -10.22 34.45
N THR A 63 -9.01 -9.46 33.65
CA THR A 63 -9.41 -9.17 32.26
C THR A 63 -8.36 -9.70 31.31
N GLY A 64 -8.78 -10.49 30.32
CA GLY A 64 -7.94 -10.96 29.22
C GLY A 64 -8.51 -10.45 27.89
N ALA A 65 -7.64 -10.03 26.99
CA ALA A 65 -8.03 -9.65 25.63
C ALA A 65 -7.04 -10.23 24.62
N LEU A 66 -7.58 -10.85 23.59
CA LEU A 66 -6.82 -11.33 22.43
C LEU A 66 -7.39 -10.70 21.18
N SER A 67 -6.52 -10.15 20.34
CA SER A 67 -6.89 -9.59 19.05
C SER A 67 -5.98 -10.16 17.97
N TYR A 68 -6.59 -10.57 16.87
CA TYR A 68 -5.92 -10.94 15.63
C TYR A 68 -6.46 -10.09 14.50
N ASN A 69 -5.58 -9.45 13.77
CA ASN A 69 -5.93 -8.69 12.57
C ASN A 69 -5.07 -9.15 11.40
N ARG A 70 -5.70 -9.38 10.26
CA ARG A 70 -5.01 -9.64 9.00
C ARG A 70 -5.65 -8.81 7.91
N SER A 71 -4.85 -7.97 7.27
CA SER A 71 -5.24 -7.18 6.10
C SER A 71 -4.34 -7.54 4.92
N ASN A 72 -4.96 -7.86 3.79
CA ASN A 72 -4.30 -8.02 2.50
C ASN A 72 -4.80 -6.92 1.59
N THR A 73 -3.91 -6.34 0.80
CA THR A 73 -4.25 -5.38 -0.25
C THR A 73 -3.46 -5.75 -1.49
N ASP A 74 -4.18 -5.99 -2.56
CA ASP A 74 -3.65 -6.33 -3.88
C ASP A 74 -3.98 -5.16 -4.81
N GLN A 75 -2.94 -4.48 -5.30
CA GLN A 75 -3.06 -3.34 -6.22
C GLN A 75 -2.46 -3.72 -7.56
N LYS A 76 -3.25 -3.60 -8.60
CA LYS A 76 -2.87 -3.79 -10.00
C LYS A 76 -3.02 -2.45 -10.71
N GLU A 77 -1.92 -1.89 -11.18
CA GLU A 77 -1.87 -0.67 -11.97
C GLU A 77 -1.30 -1.00 -13.35
N TRP A 78 -1.94 -0.52 -14.41
CA TRP A 78 -1.51 -0.83 -15.76
C TRP A 78 -1.56 0.39 -16.67
N PHE A 79 -0.64 0.40 -17.60
CA PHE A 79 -0.49 1.35 -18.68
C PHE A 79 -0.33 0.53 -19.96
N ASP A 80 -1.27 0.62 -20.87
CA ASP A 80 -1.16 -0.14 -22.12
C ASP A 80 -0.20 0.52 -23.14
N GLU A 81 -0.07 -0.09 -24.29
CA GLU A 81 0.85 0.37 -25.34
C GLU A 81 0.48 1.74 -25.95
N GLN A 82 -0.74 2.24 -25.76
CA GLN A 82 -1.23 3.53 -26.24
C GLN A 82 -1.22 4.62 -25.16
N SER A 83 -0.76 4.29 -23.96
CA SER A 83 -0.62 5.26 -22.88
C SER A 83 0.59 6.18 -23.08
N TYR A 84 0.52 7.37 -22.48
CA TYR A 84 1.65 8.30 -22.45
C TYR A 84 2.88 7.72 -21.75
N ALA A 85 2.67 6.91 -20.71
CA ALA A 85 3.75 6.21 -20.01
C ALA A 85 4.52 5.26 -20.93
N ALA A 86 3.80 4.43 -21.71
CA ALA A 86 4.41 3.57 -22.71
C ALA A 86 5.10 4.38 -23.83
N ALA A 87 4.48 5.48 -24.28
CA ALA A 87 5.07 6.37 -25.27
C ALA A 87 6.40 7.00 -24.80
N GLN A 88 6.51 7.35 -23.51
CA GLN A 88 7.76 7.85 -22.92
C GLN A 88 8.90 6.81 -22.96
N LEU A 89 8.58 5.54 -22.70
CA LEU A 89 9.56 4.46 -22.75
C LEU A 89 9.94 4.10 -24.20
N ARG A 90 9.00 4.25 -25.12
CA ARG A 90 9.18 3.98 -26.55
C ARG A 90 9.86 5.13 -27.29
N ASN A 91 9.80 6.34 -26.78
CA ASN A 91 10.19 7.59 -27.46
C ASN A 91 9.38 7.89 -28.74
N TYR A 92 8.13 7.42 -28.79
CA TYR A 92 7.19 7.64 -29.91
C TYR A 92 5.79 7.95 -29.39
N ASN A 93 5.00 8.60 -30.23
CA ASN A 93 3.58 8.82 -30.00
C ASN A 93 2.81 7.48 -30.01
N TYR A 94 1.60 7.51 -29.50
CA TYR A 94 0.72 6.34 -29.39
C TYR A 94 0.49 5.65 -30.72
N GLY A 95 0.43 4.31 -30.69
CA GLY A 95 0.02 3.48 -31.81
C GLY A 95 0.84 3.62 -33.07
N LEU A 96 1.92 4.40 -33.06
CA LEU A 96 2.83 4.47 -34.18
C LEU A 96 3.80 3.32 -34.13
N GLU A 97 3.87 2.57 -35.23
CA GLU A 97 4.91 1.55 -35.41
C GLU A 97 6.27 2.22 -35.55
N LEU A 98 7.30 1.57 -35.04
CA LEU A 98 8.67 2.04 -35.19
C LEU A 98 9.05 1.90 -36.66
N PRO A 99 9.58 2.96 -37.32
CA PRO A 99 10.06 2.85 -38.70
C PRO A 99 11.21 1.84 -38.77
N ASP A 100 11.13 0.87 -39.67
CA ASP A 100 12.14 -0.18 -39.86
C ASP A 100 13.54 0.37 -40.14
N SER A 101 13.63 1.60 -40.62
CA SER A 101 14.88 2.21 -41.06
C SER A 101 15.59 3.06 -40.01
N ASP A 102 15.02 3.23 -38.79
CA ASP A 102 15.58 4.13 -37.79
C ASP A 102 16.32 3.35 -36.67
N ILE A 103 17.50 2.84 -37.01
CA ILE A 103 18.36 2.05 -36.12
C ILE A 103 18.68 2.82 -34.81
N TRP A 104 18.81 4.15 -34.87
CA TRP A 104 19.08 4.95 -33.68
C TRP A 104 17.90 4.93 -32.71
N ARG A 105 16.68 5.00 -33.22
CA ARG A 105 15.47 4.93 -32.41
C ARG A 105 15.30 3.54 -31.79
N GLU A 106 15.55 2.48 -32.53
CA GLU A 106 15.55 1.11 -32.01
C GLU A 106 16.53 0.97 -30.84
N GLN A 107 17.74 1.49 -30.97
CA GLN A 107 18.75 1.45 -29.91
C GLN A 107 18.37 2.26 -28.68
N GLN A 108 17.56 3.31 -28.80
CA GLN A 108 17.13 4.16 -27.68
C GLN A 108 15.76 3.77 -27.10
N CYS A 109 14.98 2.96 -27.80
CA CYS A 109 13.68 2.49 -27.33
C CYS A 109 13.84 1.54 -26.16
N LYS A 110 13.17 1.85 -25.07
CA LYS A 110 13.19 1.03 -23.84
C LYS A 110 12.06 -0.02 -23.83
N LEU A 111 10.92 0.28 -24.46
CA LEU A 111 9.75 -0.58 -24.50
C LEU A 111 9.16 -0.58 -25.93
N PRO A 112 9.59 -1.48 -26.82
CA PRO A 112 9.14 -1.49 -28.22
C PRO A 112 7.68 -1.89 -28.38
N TYR A 113 7.20 -2.83 -27.56
CA TYR A 113 5.87 -3.43 -27.67
C TYR A 113 5.21 -3.52 -26.30
N GLY A 114 3.87 -3.44 -26.32
CA GLY A 114 3.06 -3.54 -25.10
C GLY A 114 3.24 -2.35 -24.15
N GLY A 115 2.67 -2.51 -22.98
CA GLY A 115 2.66 -1.52 -21.91
C GLY A 115 3.38 -2.00 -20.66
N GLU A 116 3.01 -1.43 -19.54
CA GLU A 116 3.57 -1.69 -18.20
C GLU A 116 2.47 -2.20 -17.27
N LEU A 117 2.78 -3.22 -16.49
CA LEU A 117 1.95 -3.70 -15.38
C LEU A 117 2.72 -3.61 -14.09
N VAL A 118 2.16 -2.90 -13.11
CA VAL A 118 2.71 -2.79 -11.76
C VAL A 118 1.79 -3.50 -10.79
N ASN A 119 2.28 -4.56 -10.15
CA ASN A 119 1.58 -5.25 -9.08
C ASN A 119 2.20 -4.88 -7.73
N THR A 120 1.35 -4.56 -6.76
CA THR A 120 1.77 -4.27 -5.39
C THR A 120 0.89 -5.05 -4.42
N ASP A 121 1.46 -6.11 -3.86
CA ASP A 121 0.80 -6.97 -2.89
C ASP A 121 1.30 -6.62 -1.51
N THR A 122 0.40 -6.31 -0.59
CA THR A 122 0.74 -6.04 0.80
C THR A 122 -0.08 -6.91 1.74
N ARG A 123 0.59 -7.39 2.78
CA ARG A 123 -0.03 -8.16 3.85
C ARG A 123 0.44 -7.66 5.20
N ASN A 124 -0.51 -7.25 6.01
CA ASN A 124 -0.26 -6.94 7.40
C ASN A 124 -0.95 -7.96 8.29
N THR A 125 -0.22 -8.53 9.25
CA THR A 125 -0.76 -9.47 10.22
C THR A 125 -0.32 -9.02 11.60
N SER A 126 -1.27 -8.81 12.51
CA SER A 126 -0.98 -8.38 13.87
C SER A 126 -1.73 -9.23 14.91
N TYR A 127 -1.06 -9.46 16.01
CA TYR A 127 -1.57 -10.11 17.20
C TYR A 127 -1.39 -9.18 18.38
N THR A 128 -2.39 -9.06 19.22
CA THR A 128 -2.28 -8.37 20.50
C THR A 128 -2.87 -9.26 21.59
N ALA A 129 -2.11 -9.46 22.65
CA ALA A 129 -2.57 -10.16 23.84
C ALA A 129 -2.41 -9.20 25.03
N ARG A 130 -3.45 -9.05 25.84
CA ARG A 130 -3.46 -8.24 27.05
C ARG A 130 -3.99 -9.08 28.21
N ALA A 131 -3.35 -8.96 29.35
CA ALA A 131 -3.81 -9.47 30.61
C ALA A 131 -3.74 -8.36 31.67
N GLN A 132 -4.80 -8.21 32.44
CA GLN A 132 -4.91 -7.15 33.45
C GLN A 132 -5.61 -7.69 34.68
N VAL A 133 -5.12 -7.31 35.83
CA VAL A 133 -5.73 -7.55 37.12
C VAL A 133 -6.15 -6.20 37.70
N ASP A 134 -7.39 -6.12 38.11
CA ASP A 134 -7.97 -4.97 38.78
C ASP A 134 -8.36 -5.41 40.20
N TYR A 135 -7.88 -4.70 41.19
CA TYR A 135 -8.26 -4.93 42.58
C TYR A 135 -8.72 -3.64 43.22
N SER A 136 -9.97 -3.63 43.68
CA SER A 136 -10.56 -2.47 44.39
C SER A 136 -11.10 -2.94 45.73
N PHE A 137 -10.69 -2.29 46.79
CA PHE A 137 -11.19 -2.55 48.13
C PHE A 137 -11.39 -1.25 48.92
N GLN A 138 -12.37 -1.30 49.79
CA GLN A 138 -12.70 -0.18 50.70
C GLN A 138 -12.37 -0.63 52.10
N PHE A 139 -11.78 0.26 52.88
CA PHE A 139 -11.52 0.09 54.30
C PHE A 139 -11.92 1.35 55.09
N LEU A 140 -12.36 1.18 56.33
CA LEU A 140 -12.80 2.24 57.23
C LEU A 140 -13.83 3.21 56.56
N GLU A 141 -14.77 2.66 55.79
CA GLU A 141 -15.88 3.34 55.10
C GLU A 141 -15.46 4.51 54.18
N ASP A 142 -14.44 5.29 54.55
CA ASP A 142 -14.00 6.51 53.88
C ASP A 142 -12.80 6.33 52.95
N HIS A 143 -12.17 5.15 52.93
CA HIS A 143 -10.93 4.92 52.19
C HIS A 143 -11.14 3.87 51.12
N GLN A 144 -10.93 4.22 49.86
CA GLN A 144 -10.95 3.30 48.75
C GLN A 144 -9.59 3.23 48.06
N ILE A 145 -9.11 2.03 47.83
CA ILE A 145 -7.89 1.78 47.03
C ILE A 145 -8.26 0.97 45.83
N THR A 146 -7.76 1.41 44.66
CA THR A 146 -7.85 0.64 43.41
C THR A 146 -6.46 0.47 42.85
N VAL A 147 -6.09 -0.78 42.57
CA VAL A 147 -4.83 -1.15 41.96
C VAL A 147 -5.13 -1.85 40.65
N VAL A 148 -4.50 -1.41 39.58
CA VAL A 148 -4.54 -2.04 38.27
C VAL A 148 -3.12 -2.41 37.88
N ALA A 149 -2.91 -3.66 37.47
CA ALA A 149 -1.64 -4.10 36.92
C ALA A 149 -1.90 -4.92 35.66
N GLY A 150 -1.14 -4.66 34.60
CA GLY A 150 -1.35 -5.36 33.36
C GLY A 150 -0.10 -5.47 32.49
N THR A 151 -0.19 -6.38 31.53
CA THR A 151 0.81 -6.58 30.49
C THR A 151 0.13 -6.64 29.12
N GLU A 152 0.80 -6.13 28.13
CA GLU A 152 0.39 -6.17 26.73
C GLU A 152 1.56 -6.65 25.87
N ALA A 153 1.32 -7.66 25.06
CA ALA A 153 2.23 -8.12 24.04
C ALA A 153 1.60 -7.89 22.66
N ARG A 154 2.34 -7.25 21.76
CA ARG A 154 1.94 -6.99 20.37
C ARG A 154 2.99 -7.51 19.43
N SER A 155 2.55 -8.21 18.39
CA SER A 155 3.39 -8.59 17.24
C SER A 155 2.72 -8.10 15.96
N SER A 156 3.45 -7.40 15.13
CA SER A 156 2.97 -6.94 13.82
C SER A 156 3.98 -7.31 12.75
N LYS A 157 3.50 -8.01 11.72
CA LYS A 157 4.29 -8.44 10.57
C LYS A 157 3.72 -7.82 9.30
N TYR A 158 4.53 -6.99 8.67
CA TYR A 158 4.24 -6.41 7.36
C TYR A 158 5.06 -7.14 6.29
N LYS A 159 4.40 -7.55 5.21
CA LYS A 159 5.03 -8.07 4.01
C LYS A 159 4.52 -7.30 2.81
N GLY A 160 5.41 -6.90 1.92
CA GLY A 160 5.10 -6.26 0.67
C GLY A 160 5.88 -6.89 -0.47
N LEU A 161 5.27 -7.01 -1.63
CA LEU A 161 5.90 -7.34 -2.90
C LEU A 161 5.44 -6.29 -3.91
N LYS A 162 6.40 -5.64 -4.55
CA LYS A 162 6.14 -4.80 -5.72
C LYS A 162 6.91 -5.38 -6.90
N SER A 163 6.19 -5.67 -7.98
CA SER A 163 6.76 -6.09 -9.27
C SER A 163 6.31 -5.14 -10.37
N THR A 164 7.21 -4.92 -11.33
CA THR A 164 6.93 -4.17 -12.55
C THR A 164 7.27 -5.07 -13.73
N GLU A 165 6.28 -5.30 -14.59
CA GLU A 165 6.40 -6.16 -15.76
C GLU A 165 6.09 -5.36 -17.00
N TYR A 166 6.86 -5.56 -18.06
CA TYR A 166 6.78 -4.82 -19.32
C TYR A 166 6.31 -5.72 -20.46
N GLY A 167 5.75 -5.10 -21.49
CA GLY A 167 5.16 -5.83 -22.61
C GLY A 167 3.72 -6.25 -22.37
N TYR A 168 3.03 -5.66 -21.42
CA TYR A 168 1.66 -5.99 -21.04
C TYR A 168 0.64 -5.56 -22.10
N LEU A 169 -0.28 -6.48 -22.44
CA LEU A 169 -1.33 -6.31 -23.44
C LEU A 169 -2.69 -6.62 -22.81
N PRO A 170 -3.34 -5.65 -22.16
CA PRO A 170 -4.63 -5.85 -21.50
C PRO A 170 -5.73 -6.29 -22.48
N ASP A 171 -5.78 -5.68 -23.66
CA ASP A 171 -6.82 -5.93 -24.67
C ASP A 171 -6.68 -7.26 -25.41
N ARG A 172 -5.53 -7.95 -25.27
CA ARG A 172 -5.22 -9.21 -25.92
C ARG A 172 -5.21 -10.39 -24.95
N GLY A 173 -6.10 -10.34 -23.96
CA GLY A 173 -6.27 -11.40 -22.97
C GLY A 173 -5.25 -11.35 -21.84
N GLU A 174 -4.82 -10.15 -21.44
CA GLU A 174 -3.88 -9.93 -20.34
C GLU A 174 -2.55 -10.71 -20.50
N LYS A 175 -2.00 -10.66 -21.71
CA LYS A 175 -0.75 -11.35 -22.05
C LYS A 175 0.43 -10.41 -22.04
N PHE A 176 1.63 -10.99 -22.07
CA PHE A 176 2.87 -10.27 -22.22
C PHE A 176 3.51 -10.60 -23.58
N VAL A 177 4.09 -9.58 -24.21
CA VAL A 177 4.94 -9.77 -25.40
C VAL A 177 6.32 -10.17 -24.93
N GLU A 178 6.89 -11.18 -25.55
CA GLU A 178 8.29 -11.55 -25.37
C GLU A 178 9.18 -10.55 -26.15
N ILE A 179 10.03 -9.83 -25.43
CA ILE A 179 10.93 -8.82 -26.00
C ILE A 179 12.36 -9.32 -25.84
N ASP A 180 13.08 -9.47 -26.97
CA ASP A 180 14.46 -9.91 -26.97
C ASP A 180 15.41 -8.78 -26.49
N PRO A 181 16.10 -8.91 -25.34
CA PRO A 181 17.01 -7.90 -24.83
C PRO A 181 18.30 -7.77 -25.69
N VAL A 182 18.58 -8.69 -26.60
CA VAL A 182 19.70 -8.60 -27.54
C VAL A 182 19.36 -7.63 -28.65
N GLN A 183 18.16 -7.73 -29.20
CA GLN A 183 17.65 -6.81 -30.21
C GLN A 183 17.38 -5.42 -29.60
N TRP A 184 16.90 -5.38 -28.36
CA TRP A 184 16.51 -4.16 -27.64
C TRP A 184 17.35 -3.96 -26.37
N PRO A 185 18.61 -3.49 -26.47
CA PRO A 185 19.49 -3.41 -25.31
C PRO A 185 18.97 -2.51 -24.19
N LYS A 186 18.28 -1.42 -24.52
CA LYS A 186 17.68 -0.49 -23.55
C LYS A 186 16.50 -1.08 -22.78
N TYR A 187 15.82 -2.07 -23.35
CA TYR A 187 14.82 -2.86 -22.64
C TYR A 187 15.46 -3.68 -21.51
N GLY A 188 16.58 -4.31 -21.78
CA GLY A 188 17.34 -5.03 -20.75
C GLY A 188 17.78 -4.13 -19.60
N ASP A 189 18.17 -2.89 -19.89
CA ASP A 189 18.52 -1.89 -18.87
C ASP A 189 17.28 -1.41 -18.09
N LEU A 190 16.14 -1.24 -18.76
CA LEU A 190 14.86 -0.89 -18.14
C LEU A 190 14.44 -1.94 -17.12
N VAL A 191 14.42 -3.21 -17.49
CA VAL A 191 14.08 -4.34 -16.59
C VAL A 191 15.02 -4.38 -15.38
N LYS A 192 16.30 -4.21 -15.59
CA LYS A 192 17.30 -4.18 -14.51
C LYS A 192 17.13 -2.99 -13.56
N SER A 193 16.64 -1.84 -14.07
CA SER A 193 16.45 -0.64 -13.27
C SER A 193 15.21 -0.69 -12.37
N HIS A 194 14.28 -1.62 -12.63
CA HIS A 194 13.05 -1.82 -11.86
C HIS A 194 12.96 -3.25 -11.30
N PRO A 195 13.89 -3.64 -10.39
CA PRO A 195 13.85 -4.96 -9.78
C PRO A 195 12.61 -5.12 -8.89
N ASN A 196 12.16 -6.34 -8.74
CA ASN A 196 11.13 -6.66 -7.78
C ASN A 196 11.58 -6.29 -6.35
N VAL A 197 10.72 -5.63 -5.61
CA VAL A 197 11.01 -5.17 -4.25
C VAL A 197 10.21 -6.00 -3.26
N ILE A 198 10.91 -6.64 -2.32
CA ILE A 198 10.31 -7.39 -1.23
C ILE A 198 10.56 -6.64 0.08
N THR A 199 9.50 -6.31 0.79
CA THR A 199 9.55 -5.75 2.13
C THR A 199 9.06 -6.78 3.14
N ASN A 200 9.80 -6.98 4.22
CA ASN A 200 9.40 -7.87 5.31
C ASN A 200 9.85 -7.25 6.63
N THR A 201 8.90 -6.75 7.40
CA THR A 201 9.16 -6.11 8.68
C THR A 201 8.39 -6.84 9.77
N LEU A 202 9.07 -7.16 10.87
CA LEU A 202 8.48 -7.72 12.08
C LEU A 202 8.77 -6.79 13.25
N THR A 203 7.72 -6.36 13.92
CA THR A 203 7.80 -5.54 15.13
C THR A 203 7.13 -6.27 16.27
N ASN A 204 7.89 -6.50 17.36
CA ASN A 204 7.37 -7.07 18.59
C ASN A 204 7.55 -6.04 19.69
N VAL A 205 6.48 -5.83 20.46
CA VAL A 205 6.46 -4.91 21.59
C VAL A 205 5.84 -5.63 22.77
N MET A 206 6.45 -5.51 23.92
CA MET A 206 5.90 -5.95 25.20
C MET A 206 5.94 -4.80 26.18
N SER A 207 4.87 -4.56 26.88
CA SER A 207 4.78 -3.47 27.85
C SER A 207 4.08 -3.94 29.13
N TRP A 208 4.48 -3.36 30.24
CA TRP A 208 3.80 -3.48 31.53
C TRP A 208 3.28 -2.12 31.95
N TYR A 209 2.15 -2.13 32.62
CA TYR A 209 1.57 -0.91 33.16
C TYR A 209 0.93 -1.20 34.52
N GLY A 210 0.91 -0.15 35.33
CA GLY A 210 0.27 -0.18 36.64
C GLY A 210 -0.35 1.15 36.97
N THR A 211 -1.49 1.12 37.65
CA THR A 211 -2.16 2.27 38.18
C THR A 211 -2.50 2.03 39.64
N PHE A 212 -2.19 2.98 40.48
CA PHE A 212 -2.61 3.02 41.88
C PHE A 212 -3.46 4.25 42.08
N THR A 213 -4.68 4.05 42.60
CA THR A 213 -5.61 5.14 42.96
C THR A 213 -5.97 5.02 44.41
N TYR A 214 -5.82 6.09 45.14
CA TYR A 214 -6.32 6.21 46.51
C TYR A 214 -7.36 7.34 46.55
N ASP A 215 -8.52 7.03 47.09
CA ASP A 215 -9.63 7.98 47.30
C ASP A 215 -9.99 8.04 48.77
N TYR A 216 -10.03 9.26 49.28
CA TYR A 216 -10.44 9.54 50.64
C TYR A 216 -11.73 10.36 50.65
N MET A 217 -12.80 9.78 51.21
CA MET A 217 -14.13 10.41 51.37
C MET A 217 -14.75 10.91 50.04
N ASN A 218 -14.35 10.41 48.89
CA ASN A 218 -14.69 10.96 47.57
C ASN A 218 -14.34 12.45 47.38
N ARG A 219 -13.40 12.98 48.19
CA ARG A 219 -12.96 14.39 48.17
C ARG A 219 -11.50 14.55 47.73
N TYR A 220 -10.64 13.61 48.10
CA TYR A 220 -9.22 13.68 47.81
C TYR A 220 -8.81 12.41 47.07
N ILE A 221 -8.40 12.55 45.80
CA ILE A 221 -8.01 11.43 44.94
C ILE A 221 -6.54 11.61 44.56
N VAL A 222 -5.75 10.59 44.83
CA VAL A 222 -4.34 10.50 44.38
C VAL A 222 -4.19 9.37 43.41
N ASN A 223 -3.63 9.67 42.20
CA ASN A 223 -3.39 8.70 41.16
C ASN A 223 -1.89 8.62 40.86
N PHE A 224 -1.38 7.40 40.79
CA PHE A 224 -0.03 7.12 40.31
C PHE A 224 -0.11 6.12 39.16
N ASN A 225 0.53 6.46 38.01
CA ASN A 225 0.56 5.61 36.81
C ASN A 225 1.99 5.36 36.38
N ILE A 226 2.30 4.13 36.01
CA ILE A 226 3.58 3.73 35.45
C ILE A 226 3.35 2.87 34.19
N ARG A 227 4.18 3.05 33.20
CA ARG A 227 4.24 2.20 32.02
C ARG A 227 5.69 2.04 31.58
N ALA A 228 6.10 0.81 31.25
CA ALA A 228 7.41 0.46 30.71
C ALA A 228 7.25 -0.39 29.43
#